data_2980b99a6a4c6961c531bc23e110037c
#
_entry.id   2980b99a6a4c6961c531bc23e110037c
#
_cell.length_a   1.000
_cell.length_b   1.000
_cell.length_c   1.000
_cell.angle_alpha   90.00
_cell.angle_beta   90.00
_cell.angle_gamma   90.00
#
_symmetry.space_group_name_H-M   'P 1'
#
loop_
_entity.id
_entity.type
_entity.pdbx_description
1 polymer ?
#
loop_
_entity_poly.entity_id
_entity_poly.type
_entity_poly.pdbx_seq_one_letter_code
_entity_poly.pdbx_strand_id
1 'polypeptide(L)'
;NGQGGQVFALQNQNLTASLNLQPGPNTIVLQGKNTCDRTSQSITINYVPCNAPTIQFGQAAGASTNALFQFSASVSAISNAQNVNLLLNNVVHPFSYQNGNITATLQLTNGANVITVSAQNSCGVASENITYTYTAPCVQPSVDITSPAAGSVPNQALILTATVEHINQVSAIQILNNGIEQLGANLSGNQLSIPLTLVSGMNTIFISATNTCGTDSEIREFSFTP
;
A
#
# COMPACT_ATOMS: atom_id res chain seq x y z
N ASN A 1 -27.34 -23.78 -37.59
CA ASN A 1 -26.00 -23.88 -38.22
C ASN A 1 -25.71 -25.32 -38.73
N GLY A 2 -26.55 -25.83 -39.64
CA GLY A 2 -26.27 -27.08 -40.35
C GLY A 2 -26.38 -28.40 -39.56
N GLN A 3 -26.75 -28.35 -38.31
CA GLN A 3 -27.02 -29.53 -37.51
C GLN A 3 -28.49 -29.96 -37.76
N GLY A 4 -28.69 -31.03 -38.52
CA GLY A 4 -30.02 -31.62 -38.75
C GLY A 4 -30.53 -32.37 -37.53
N GLY A 5 -31.87 -32.50 -37.41
CA GLY A 5 -32.48 -33.41 -36.48
C GLY A 5 -32.50 -33.00 -35.01
N GLN A 6 -32.67 -31.71 -34.71
CA GLN A 6 -32.86 -31.25 -33.32
C GLN A 6 -34.14 -31.82 -32.74
N VAL A 7 -34.11 -32.22 -31.45
CA VAL A 7 -35.25 -32.71 -30.71
C VAL A 7 -36.23 -31.57 -30.47
N PHE A 8 -37.49 -31.78 -30.81
CA PHE A 8 -38.56 -30.81 -30.60
C PHE A 8 -39.84 -31.50 -30.10
N ALA A 9 -40.72 -30.76 -29.48
CA ALA A 9 -42.06 -31.19 -29.13
C ALA A 9 -43.08 -30.39 -29.96
N LEU A 10 -44.10 -31.06 -30.46
CA LEU A 10 -45.23 -30.45 -31.16
C LEU A 10 -46.53 -30.78 -30.39
N GLN A 11 -47.18 -29.75 -29.82
CA GLN A 11 -48.46 -29.86 -29.12
C GLN A 11 -49.39 -28.75 -29.59
N ASN A 12 -50.61 -29.15 -29.99
CA ASN A 12 -51.65 -28.21 -30.45
C ASN A 12 -51.15 -27.18 -31.48
N GLN A 13 -50.39 -27.63 -32.48
CA GLN A 13 -49.76 -26.82 -33.53
C GLN A 13 -48.64 -25.89 -33.06
N ASN A 14 -48.28 -25.93 -31.77
CA ASN A 14 -47.11 -25.19 -31.21
C ASN A 14 -45.89 -26.11 -31.19
N LEU A 15 -44.80 -25.67 -31.83
CA LEU A 15 -43.52 -26.33 -31.83
C LEU A 15 -42.58 -25.66 -30.82
N THR A 16 -41.98 -26.46 -29.95
CA THR A 16 -40.97 -26.01 -28.98
C THR A 16 -39.70 -26.83 -29.13
N ALA A 17 -38.56 -26.19 -29.10
CA ALA A 17 -37.23 -26.82 -29.10
C ALA A 17 -36.25 -26.02 -28.23
N SER A 18 -35.38 -26.75 -27.52
CA SER A 18 -34.23 -26.16 -26.83
C SER A 18 -33.00 -26.29 -27.71
N LEU A 19 -32.39 -25.19 -28.04
CA LEU A 19 -31.24 -25.12 -28.96
C LEU A 19 -30.03 -24.55 -28.25
N ASN A 20 -28.88 -25.18 -28.41
CA ASN A 20 -27.57 -24.60 -27.98
C ASN A 20 -27.04 -23.70 -29.09
N LEU A 21 -27.01 -22.40 -28.81
CA LEU A 21 -26.50 -21.43 -29.76
C LEU A 21 -24.98 -21.35 -29.66
N GLN A 22 -24.31 -21.14 -30.82
CA GLN A 22 -22.89 -20.80 -30.89
C GLN A 22 -22.71 -19.27 -30.88
N PRO A 23 -21.60 -18.76 -30.40
CA PRO A 23 -21.29 -17.33 -30.51
C PRO A 23 -21.40 -16.85 -31.96
N GLY A 24 -22.07 -15.69 -32.15
CA GLY A 24 -22.35 -15.12 -33.45
C GLY A 24 -23.72 -15.50 -34.01
N PRO A 25 -23.94 -15.40 -35.33
CA PRO A 25 -25.21 -15.61 -35.99
C PRO A 25 -25.58 -17.13 -36.05
N ASN A 26 -26.75 -17.45 -35.56
CA ASN A 26 -27.32 -18.80 -35.57
C ASN A 26 -28.60 -18.79 -36.41
N THR A 27 -28.55 -19.44 -37.55
CA THR A 27 -29.71 -19.56 -38.41
C THR A 27 -30.47 -20.86 -38.09
N ILE A 28 -31.72 -20.72 -37.69
CA ILE A 28 -32.64 -21.81 -37.40
C ILE A 28 -33.60 -21.90 -38.57
N VAL A 29 -33.69 -23.07 -39.16
CA VAL A 29 -34.62 -23.37 -40.28
C VAL A 29 -35.67 -24.35 -39.78
N LEU A 30 -36.92 -23.95 -39.85
CA LEU A 30 -38.07 -24.82 -39.64
C LEU A 30 -38.60 -25.28 -40.98
N GLN A 31 -38.69 -26.61 -41.14
CA GLN A 31 -39.25 -27.22 -42.34
C GLN A 31 -40.47 -28.04 -42.00
N GLY A 32 -41.57 -27.80 -42.72
CA GLY A 32 -42.76 -28.61 -42.69
C GLY A 32 -42.90 -29.35 -44.01
N LYS A 33 -43.30 -30.64 -43.92
CA LYS A 33 -43.53 -31.50 -45.09
C LYS A 33 -44.80 -32.28 -44.92
N ASN A 34 -45.62 -32.35 -45.98
CA ASN A 34 -46.71 -33.27 -46.09
C ASN A 34 -46.58 -34.12 -47.39
N THR A 35 -47.58 -34.84 -47.78
CA THR A 35 -47.59 -35.71 -48.98
C THR A 35 -47.58 -34.90 -50.30
N CYS A 36 -47.98 -33.62 -50.26
CA CYS A 36 -48.16 -32.79 -51.44
C CYS A 36 -47.02 -31.75 -51.63
N ASP A 37 -46.45 -31.22 -50.53
CA ASP A 37 -45.47 -30.11 -50.64
C ASP A 37 -44.58 -30.00 -49.44
N ARG A 38 -43.56 -29.10 -49.53
CA ARG A 38 -42.66 -28.66 -48.46
C ARG A 38 -42.74 -27.15 -48.31
N THR A 39 -42.64 -26.71 -47.05
CA THR A 39 -42.45 -25.31 -46.75
C THR A 39 -41.31 -25.17 -45.75
N SER A 40 -40.61 -24.03 -45.80
CA SER A 40 -39.55 -23.71 -44.85
C SER A 40 -39.58 -22.26 -44.47
N GLN A 41 -39.24 -21.98 -43.18
CA GLN A 41 -38.99 -20.64 -42.68
C GLN A 41 -37.67 -20.63 -41.91
N SER A 42 -37.00 -19.49 -41.91
CA SER A 42 -35.76 -19.32 -41.17
C SER A 42 -35.75 -18.06 -40.33
N ILE A 43 -35.11 -18.18 -39.18
CA ILE A 43 -34.80 -17.03 -38.29
C ILE A 43 -33.31 -17.06 -37.94
N THR A 44 -32.68 -15.89 -37.90
CA THR A 44 -31.31 -15.78 -37.45
C THR A 44 -31.27 -15.05 -36.09
N ILE A 45 -30.66 -15.73 -35.11
CA ILE A 45 -30.44 -15.21 -33.77
C ILE A 45 -28.92 -14.98 -33.60
N ASN A 46 -28.52 -13.76 -33.30
CA ASN A 46 -27.12 -13.45 -32.97
C ASN A 46 -26.91 -13.67 -31.47
N TYR A 47 -26.16 -14.71 -31.11
CA TYR A 47 -25.78 -14.96 -29.71
C TYR A 47 -24.45 -14.27 -29.41
N VAL A 48 -24.47 -13.32 -28.47
CA VAL A 48 -23.27 -12.66 -27.96
C VAL A 48 -23.01 -13.21 -26.55
N PRO A 49 -21.92 -13.95 -26.34
CA PRO A 49 -21.58 -14.43 -25.00
C PRO A 49 -21.37 -13.26 -24.05
N CYS A 50 -21.88 -13.42 -22.85
CA CYS A 50 -21.67 -12.47 -21.78
C CYS A 50 -20.36 -12.83 -21.05
N ASN A 51 -19.40 -11.92 -21.00
CA ASN A 51 -18.12 -12.11 -20.32
C ASN A 51 -18.11 -11.32 -19.01
N ALA A 52 -17.93 -12.01 -17.88
CA ALA A 52 -17.66 -11.36 -16.61
C ALA A 52 -16.29 -10.63 -16.66
N PRO A 53 -16.10 -9.60 -15.85
CA PRO A 53 -14.80 -8.95 -15.74
C PRO A 53 -13.72 -9.93 -15.29
N THR A 54 -12.46 -9.64 -15.66
CA THR A 54 -11.27 -10.26 -15.08
C THR A 54 -10.28 -9.18 -14.69
N ILE A 55 -9.54 -9.40 -13.61
CA ILE A 55 -8.57 -8.45 -13.08
C ILE A 55 -7.19 -9.10 -13.11
N GLN A 56 -6.19 -8.35 -13.56
CA GLN A 56 -4.80 -8.78 -13.53
C GLN A 56 -3.92 -7.63 -13.03
N PHE A 57 -3.16 -7.88 -11.97
CA PHE A 57 -2.22 -6.90 -11.45
C PHE A 57 -0.99 -6.79 -12.36
N GLY A 58 -0.50 -5.56 -12.55
CA GLY A 58 0.71 -5.29 -13.33
C GLY A 58 2.00 -5.65 -12.56
N GLN A 59 1.89 -5.86 -11.23
CA GLN A 59 2.99 -6.22 -10.36
C GLN A 59 2.66 -7.49 -9.55
N ALA A 60 3.69 -8.24 -9.14
CA ALA A 60 3.56 -9.29 -8.13
C ALA A 60 3.54 -8.68 -6.72
N ALA A 61 3.04 -9.43 -5.72
CA ALA A 61 3.18 -9.06 -4.31
C ALA A 61 4.66 -8.90 -3.93
N GLY A 62 4.96 -7.97 -3.02
CA GLY A 62 6.34 -7.66 -2.70
C GLY A 62 6.51 -6.74 -1.50
N ALA A 63 7.73 -6.22 -1.36
CA ALA A 63 8.10 -5.25 -0.34
C ALA A 63 8.66 -3.98 -0.97
N SER A 64 8.52 -2.85 -0.27
CA SER A 64 9.03 -1.53 -0.68
C SER A 64 9.61 -0.80 0.52
N THR A 65 10.67 -0.05 0.30
CA THR A 65 11.20 0.95 1.24
C THR A 65 10.73 2.36 0.89
N ASN A 66 9.99 2.52 -0.22
CA ASN A 66 9.37 3.78 -0.59
C ASN A 66 7.88 3.73 -0.22
N ALA A 67 7.41 4.73 0.53
CA ALA A 67 6.02 4.87 0.90
C ALA A 67 5.12 5.21 -0.30
N LEU A 68 5.64 5.88 -1.33
CA LEU A 68 4.92 6.16 -2.57
C LEU A 68 5.07 4.99 -3.53
N PHE A 69 3.95 4.34 -3.85
CA PHE A 69 3.89 3.15 -4.68
C PHE A 69 3.09 3.42 -5.96
N GLN A 70 3.71 3.15 -7.12
CA GLN A 70 3.03 3.23 -8.42
C GLN A 70 2.31 1.92 -8.69
N PHE A 71 1.00 1.95 -8.58
CA PHE A 71 0.13 0.78 -8.79
C PHE A 71 -0.40 0.75 -10.23
N SER A 72 -0.46 -0.45 -10.80
CA SER A 72 -1.15 -0.70 -12.07
C SER A 72 -1.88 -2.03 -12.07
N ALA A 73 -3.00 -2.07 -12.79
CA ALA A 73 -3.77 -3.28 -13.03
C ALA A 73 -4.50 -3.18 -14.38
N SER A 74 -4.85 -4.31 -14.98
CA SER A 74 -5.75 -4.37 -16.12
C SER A 74 -7.07 -5.02 -15.73
N VAL A 75 -8.16 -4.51 -16.30
CA VAL A 75 -9.52 -5.02 -16.10
C VAL A 75 -10.17 -5.23 -17.45
N SER A 76 -10.60 -6.45 -17.74
CA SER A 76 -11.30 -6.79 -18.99
C SER A 76 -12.81 -6.60 -18.87
N ALA A 77 -13.51 -6.55 -20.00
CA ALA A 77 -14.97 -6.51 -20.12
C ALA A 77 -15.65 -5.36 -19.34
N ILE A 78 -14.94 -4.27 -19.10
CA ILE A 78 -15.43 -3.03 -18.48
C ILE A 78 -15.22 -1.88 -19.46
N SER A 79 -16.27 -1.11 -19.70
CA SER A 79 -16.21 0.09 -20.56
C SER A 79 -16.25 1.40 -19.78
N ASN A 80 -16.63 1.39 -18.51
CA ASN A 80 -16.81 2.59 -17.69
C ASN A 80 -16.07 2.45 -16.35
N ALA A 81 -15.27 3.46 -16.01
CA ALA A 81 -14.54 3.55 -14.74
C ALA A 81 -15.46 3.47 -13.50
N GLN A 82 -16.73 3.90 -13.60
CA GLN A 82 -17.70 3.83 -12.49
C GLN A 82 -18.02 2.40 -12.04
N ASN A 83 -17.72 1.42 -12.86
CA ASN A 83 -17.90 0.01 -12.57
C ASN A 83 -16.64 -0.64 -11.97
N VAL A 84 -15.66 0.16 -11.60
CA VAL A 84 -14.39 -0.27 -11.00
C VAL A 84 -14.19 0.45 -9.69
N ASN A 85 -13.70 -0.28 -8.67
CA ASN A 85 -13.28 0.30 -7.41
C ASN A 85 -11.84 -0.12 -7.10
N LEU A 86 -11.07 0.82 -6.57
CA LEU A 86 -9.74 0.60 -6.02
C LEU A 86 -9.77 0.94 -4.53
N LEU A 87 -9.33 0.00 -3.70
CA LEU A 87 -9.22 0.18 -2.25
C LEU A 87 -7.77 -0.02 -1.82
N LEU A 88 -7.31 0.82 -0.91
CA LEU A 88 -6.07 0.63 -0.15
C LEU A 88 -6.45 0.45 1.32
N ASN A 89 -6.14 -0.70 1.92
CA ASN A 89 -6.48 -1.04 3.30
C ASN A 89 -7.99 -0.83 3.60
N ASN A 90 -8.87 -1.24 2.67
CA ASN A 90 -10.32 -1.08 2.69
C ASN A 90 -10.83 0.37 2.57
N VAL A 91 -9.95 1.33 2.28
CA VAL A 91 -10.34 2.73 2.02
C VAL A 91 -10.35 2.98 0.51
N VAL A 92 -11.42 3.60 -0.01
CA VAL A 92 -11.52 3.95 -1.43
C VAL A 92 -10.40 4.91 -1.82
N HIS A 93 -9.72 4.59 -2.91
CA HIS A 93 -8.60 5.37 -3.43
C HIS A 93 -8.89 5.85 -4.86
N PRO A 94 -8.59 7.10 -5.20
CA PRO A 94 -8.72 7.61 -6.56
C PRO A 94 -7.72 6.92 -7.51
N PHE A 95 -8.13 6.73 -8.76
CA PHE A 95 -7.32 6.11 -9.80
C PHE A 95 -7.63 6.72 -11.18
N SER A 96 -6.73 6.53 -12.13
CA SER A 96 -6.98 6.77 -13.54
C SER A 96 -7.38 5.46 -14.23
N TYR A 97 -8.38 5.52 -15.11
CA TYR A 97 -8.86 4.37 -15.88
C TYR A 97 -8.85 4.72 -17.36
N GLN A 98 -8.08 3.99 -18.15
CA GLN A 98 -7.99 4.17 -19.59
C GLN A 98 -7.86 2.82 -20.32
N ASN A 99 -8.78 2.54 -21.23
CA ASN A 99 -8.74 1.35 -22.09
C ASN A 99 -8.53 0.04 -21.31
N GLY A 100 -9.22 -0.10 -20.18
CA GLY A 100 -9.09 -1.28 -19.32
C GLY A 100 -7.90 -1.25 -18.36
N ASN A 101 -7.07 -0.22 -18.38
CA ASN A 101 -5.93 -0.10 -17.47
C ASN A 101 -6.23 0.87 -16.33
N ILE A 102 -5.91 0.42 -15.11
CA ILE A 102 -5.94 1.20 -13.88
C ILE A 102 -4.53 1.63 -13.55
N THR A 103 -4.35 2.90 -13.18
CA THR A 103 -3.09 3.42 -12.61
C THR A 103 -3.41 4.31 -11.41
N ALA A 104 -2.61 4.21 -10.36
CA ALA A 104 -2.72 5.04 -9.16
C ALA A 104 -1.38 5.20 -8.47
N THR A 105 -1.18 6.32 -7.77
CA THR A 105 -0.08 6.51 -6.83
C THR A 105 -0.62 6.32 -5.42
N LEU A 106 -0.19 5.27 -4.74
CA LEU A 106 -0.67 4.88 -3.42
C LEU A 106 0.32 5.32 -2.34
N GLN A 107 -0.18 5.86 -1.24
CA GLN A 107 0.63 6.15 -0.06
C GLN A 107 0.52 4.95 0.90
N LEU A 108 1.58 4.13 0.95
CA LEU A 108 1.64 2.97 1.83
C LEU A 108 1.90 3.38 3.28
N THR A 109 1.31 2.66 4.22
CA THR A 109 1.60 2.76 5.65
C THR A 109 2.60 1.68 6.07
N ASN A 110 3.38 1.92 7.11
CA ASN A 110 4.36 0.96 7.59
C ASN A 110 3.69 -0.39 7.94
N GLY A 111 4.25 -1.48 7.42
CA GLY A 111 3.69 -2.82 7.52
C GLY A 111 2.97 -3.26 6.25
N ALA A 112 2.05 -4.21 6.37
CA ALA A 112 1.29 -4.78 5.26
C ALA A 112 0.21 -3.83 4.75
N ASN A 113 0.16 -3.63 3.43
CA ASN A 113 -0.85 -2.84 2.73
C ASN A 113 -1.59 -3.73 1.74
N VAL A 114 -2.89 -3.85 1.91
CA VAL A 114 -3.75 -4.64 1.02
C VAL A 114 -4.37 -3.72 -0.01
N ILE A 115 -4.10 -3.99 -1.28
CA ILE A 115 -4.68 -3.28 -2.43
C ILE A 115 -5.74 -4.20 -3.03
N THR A 116 -6.98 -3.75 -3.09
CA THR A 116 -8.10 -4.50 -3.65
C THR A 116 -8.65 -3.77 -4.86
N VAL A 117 -8.81 -4.50 -5.97
CA VAL A 117 -9.52 -4.03 -7.16
C VAL A 117 -10.78 -4.84 -7.31
N SER A 118 -11.90 -4.20 -7.53
CA SER A 118 -13.16 -4.86 -7.89
C SER A 118 -13.78 -4.23 -9.13
N ALA A 119 -14.43 -5.04 -9.94
CA ALA A 119 -15.07 -4.62 -11.18
C ALA A 119 -16.37 -5.38 -11.40
N GLN A 120 -17.39 -4.72 -11.95
CA GLN A 120 -18.72 -5.30 -12.18
C GLN A 120 -19.26 -4.91 -13.55
N ASN A 121 -19.88 -5.85 -14.23
CA ASN A 121 -20.74 -5.63 -15.39
C ASN A 121 -22.03 -6.45 -15.28
N SER A 122 -22.86 -6.44 -16.33
CA SER A 122 -24.12 -7.22 -16.36
C SER A 122 -23.91 -8.74 -16.33
N CYS A 123 -22.70 -9.22 -16.55
CA CYS A 123 -22.34 -10.64 -16.63
C CYS A 123 -21.76 -11.19 -15.32
N GLY A 124 -21.31 -10.30 -14.42
CA GLY A 124 -20.76 -10.72 -13.14
C GLY A 124 -19.88 -9.67 -12.47
N VAL A 125 -19.26 -10.11 -11.38
CA VAL A 125 -18.34 -9.32 -10.55
C VAL A 125 -17.00 -10.05 -10.48
N ALA A 126 -15.91 -9.31 -10.53
CA ALA A 126 -14.57 -9.78 -10.19
C ALA A 126 -14.03 -8.95 -9.03
N SER A 127 -13.27 -9.59 -8.15
CA SER A 127 -12.54 -8.91 -7.07
C SER A 127 -11.25 -9.66 -6.78
N GLU A 128 -10.13 -8.94 -6.84
CA GLU A 128 -8.79 -9.46 -6.58
C GLU A 128 -8.05 -8.56 -5.60
N ASN A 129 -7.15 -9.14 -4.82
CA ASN A 129 -6.31 -8.37 -3.90
C ASN A 129 -4.85 -8.78 -4.01
N ILE A 130 -3.97 -7.84 -3.67
CA ILE A 130 -2.53 -8.03 -3.60
C ILE A 130 -1.98 -7.32 -2.36
N THR A 131 -0.98 -7.89 -1.72
CA THR A 131 -0.37 -7.32 -0.53
C THR A 131 1.04 -6.82 -0.82
N TYR A 132 1.31 -5.56 -0.40
CA TYR A 132 2.64 -4.96 -0.38
C TYR A 132 3.04 -4.62 1.05
N THR A 133 4.24 -5.03 1.45
CA THR A 133 4.81 -4.67 2.75
C THR A 133 5.72 -3.45 2.58
N TYR A 134 5.35 -2.32 3.18
CA TYR A 134 6.22 -1.16 3.28
C TYR A 134 6.98 -1.19 4.60
N THR A 135 8.29 -1.02 4.53
CA THR A 135 9.14 -0.87 5.70
C THR A 135 9.74 0.53 5.67
N ALA A 136 9.31 1.37 6.60
CA ALA A 136 9.87 2.72 6.71
C ALA A 136 11.38 2.65 6.99
N PRO A 137 12.18 3.48 6.32
CA PRO A 137 13.62 3.58 6.63
C PRO A 137 13.81 3.90 8.10
N CYS A 138 14.68 3.14 8.74
CA CYS A 138 15.04 3.34 10.13
C CYS A 138 16.14 4.41 10.20
N VAL A 139 15.94 5.46 11.01
CA VAL A 139 16.91 6.53 11.18
C VAL A 139 17.49 6.46 12.59
N GLN A 140 18.82 6.35 12.69
CA GLN A 140 19.53 6.36 13.96
C GLN A 140 19.41 7.73 14.64
N PRO A 141 19.53 7.82 15.97
CA PRO A 141 19.65 9.12 16.64
C PRO A 141 20.94 9.82 16.23
N SER A 142 20.98 11.14 16.43
CA SER A 142 22.21 11.90 16.40
C SER A 142 22.32 12.74 17.66
N VAL A 143 23.54 12.87 18.19
CA VAL A 143 23.86 13.67 19.37
C VAL A 143 24.94 14.68 18.98
N ASP A 144 24.68 15.97 19.24
CA ASP A 144 25.63 17.05 19.03
C ASP A 144 25.60 18.00 20.24
N ILE A 145 26.66 18.01 21.04
CA ILE A 145 26.79 18.93 22.20
C ILE A 145 27.08 20.31 21.68
N THR A 146 26.12 21.21 21.82
CA THR A 146 26.19 22.56 21.24
C THR A 146 26.83 23.59 22.15
N SER A 147 26.69 23.46 23.48
CA SER A 147 27.25 24.43 24.45
C SER A 147 27.50 23.79 25.82
N PRO A 148 28.53 24.22 26.53
CA PRO A 148 29.59 25.10 26.07
C PRO A 148 30.61 24.39 25.17
N ALA A 149 31.49 25.16 24.54
CA ALA A 149 32.63 24.60 23.82
C ALA A 149 33.57 23.87 24.80
N ALA A 150 34.27 22.82 24.32
CA ALA A 150 35.26 22.11 25.11
C ALA A 150 36.36 23.04 25.65
N GLY A 151 36.91 22.74 26.81
CA GLY A 151 38.01 23.48 27.39
C GLY A 151 37.78 23.96 28.84
N SER A 152 38.45 25.06 29.22
CA SER A 152 38.36 25.60 30.60
C SER A 152 37.06 26.35 30.79
N VAL A 153 36.41 26.09 31.91
CA VAL A 153 35.18 26.77 32.34
C VAL A 153 35.39 27.44 33.70
N PRO A 154 34.84 28.66 33.90
CA PRO A 154 35.12 29.43 35.10
C PRO A 154 34.27 29.04 36.31
N ASN A 155 33.14 28.30 36.06
CA ASN A 155 32.18 28.01 37.11
C ASN A 155 32.02 26.49 37.31
N GLN A 156 31.86 26.10 38.57
CA GLN A 156 31.56 24.72 38.93
C GLN A 156 30.18 24.27 38.41
N ALA A 157 29.20 25.17 38.49
CA ALA A 157 27.86 24.90 37.94
C ALA A 157 27.84 25.25 36.44
N LEU A 158 27.41 24.30 35.62
CA LEU A 158 27.39 24.39 34.17
C LEU A 158 26.01 23.95 33.66
N ILE A 159 25.43 24.65 32.70
CA ILE A 159 24.32 24.14 31.90
C ILE A 159 24.89 23.66 30.58
N LEU A 160 24.78 22.35 30.33
CA LEU A 160 25.16 21.78 29.07
C LEU A 160 23.92 21.69 28.17
N THR A 161 24.10 22.06 26.91
CA THR A 161 23.06 21.92 25.88
C THR A 161 23.56 21.05 24.73
N ALA A 162 22.67 20.23 24.18
CA ALA A 162 22.92 19.41 23.01
C ALA A 162 21.71 19.39 22.09
N THR A 163 21.94 19.16 20.80
CA THR A 163 20.88 18.76 19.87
C THR A 163 20.86 17.25 19.79
N VAL A 164 19.69 16.66 20.04
CA VAL A 164 19.47 15.22 19.96
C VAL A 164 18.31 14.95 19.02
N GLU A 165 18.60 14.35 17.87
CA GLU A 165 17.58 14.07 16.86
C GLU A 165 17.10 12.61 16.91
N HIS A 166 15.89 12.37 16.40
CA HIS A 166 15.25 11.05 16.29
C HIS A 166 15.05 10.35 17.64
N ILE A 167 14.89 11.14 18.70
CA ILE A 167 14.54 10.72 20.06
C ILE A 167 13.28 11.47 20.49
N ASN A 168 12.32 10.75 21.09
CA ASN A 168 11.04 11.30 21.51
C ASN A 168 10.91 11.50 23.03
N GLN A 169 11.85 10.97 23.80
CA GLN A 169 11.78 11.00 25.26
C GLN A 169 13.18 11.00 25.90
N VAL A 170 13.32 11.74 26.99
CA VAL A 170 14.61 11.88 27.71
C VAL A 170 15.11 10.55 28.28
N SER A 171 14.25 9.61 28.60
CA SER A 171 14.63 8.28 29.09
C SER A 171 15.42 7.41 28.09
N ALA A 172 15.44 7.81 26.81
CA ALA A 172 16.26 7.18 25.80
C ALA A 172 17.68 7.81 25.68
N ILE A 173 18.00 8.76 26.56
CA ILE A 173 19.27 9.48 26.60
C ILE A 173 19.97 9.13 27.91
N GLN A 174 21.24 8.72 27.84
CA GLN A 174 22.11 8.54 28.97
C GLN A 174 23.14 9.65 29.02
N ILE A 175 23.37 10.24 30.19
CA ILE A 175 24.34 11.30 30.38
C ILE A 175 25.25 10.92 31.55
N LEU A 176 26.55 10.87 31.33
CA LEU A 176 27.55 10.55 32.33
C LEU A 176 28.52 11.73 32.50
N ASN A 177 28.89 12.07 33.74
CA ASN A 177 30.02 12.90 34.05
C ASN A 177 31.07 12.06 34.79
N ASN A 178 32.26 11.91 34.20
CA ASN A 178 33.31 11.04 34.72
C ASN A 178 32.81 9.62 35.04
N GLY A 179 31.92 9.09 34.20
CA GLY A 179 31.30 7.78 34.36
C GLY A 179 30.13 7.70 35.36
N ILE A 180 29.77 8.79 36.03
CA ILE A 180 28.63 8.87 36.97
C ILE A 180 27.41 9.41 36.24
N GLU A 181 26.31 8.71 36.32
CA GLU A 181 25.05 9.10 35.68
C GLU A 181 24.51 10.42 36.24
N GLN A 182 24.11 11.29 35.34
CA GLN A 182 23.54 12.61 35.64
C GLN A 182 22.04 12.58 35.35
N LEU A 183 21.26 13.05 36.34
CA LEU A 183 19.79 13.12 36.25
C LEU A 183 19.34 14.57 36.10
N GLY A 184 18.07 14.78 35.75
CA GLY A 184 17.44 16.09 35.64
C GLY A 184 17.62 16.78 34.30
N ALA A 185 17.98 16.02 33.26
CA ALA A 185 17.96 16.51 31.88
C ALA A 185 16.51 16.82 31.44
N ASN A 186 16.38 17.88 30.65
CA ASN A 186 15.14 18.26 29.98
C ASN A 186 15.33 18.20 28.47
N LEU A 187 14.39 17.55 27.78
CA LEU A 187 14.33 17.47 26.31
C LEU A 187 13.09 18.22 25.83
N SER A 188 13.28 19.27 25.06
CA SER A 188 12.21 20.07 24.44
C SER A 188 12.40 20.09 22.92
N GLY A 189 11.54 19.36 22.19
CA GLY A 189 11.83 19.05 20.79
C GLY A 189 13.16 18.31 20.68
N ASN A 190 14.09 18.82 19.88
CA ASN A 190 15.43 18.26 19.70
C ASN A 190 16.48 18.88 20.64
N GLN A 191 16.08 19.81 21.50
CA GLN A 191 17.02 20.51 22.40
C GLN A 191 17.07 19.83 23.78
N LEU A 192 18.23 19.28 24.08
CA LEU A 192 18.56 18.73 25.40
C LEU A 192 19.24 19.81 26.23
N SER A 193 18.85 19.92 27.49
CA SER A 193 19.56 20.74 28.49
C SER A 193 19.70 19.99 29.81
N ILE A 194 20.86 20.09 30.44
CA ILE A 194 21.12 19.50 31.74
C ILE A 194 22.00 20.39 32.59
N PRO A 195 21.62 20.69 33.85
CA PRO A 195 22.50 21.28 34.83
C PRO A 195 23.52 20.26 35.34
N LEU A 196 24.79 20.60 35.31
CA LEU A 196 25.89 19.77 35.78
C LEU A 196 26.68 20.49 36.88
N THR A 197 27.22 19.71 37.81
CA THR A 197 28.18 20.19 38.81
C THR A 197 29.53 19.54 38.52
N LEU A 198 30.51 20.34 38.17
CA LEU A 198 31.84 19.88 37.81
C LEU A 198 32.69 19.64 39.06
N VAL A 199 33.61 18.68 38.98
CA VAL A 199 34.67 18.48 39.99
C VAL A 199 35.92 19.25 39.57
N SER A 200 36.78 19.57 40.55
CA SER A 200 38.07 20.19 40.28
C SER A 200 38.92 19.30 39.35
N GLY A 201 39.49 19.91 38.31
CA GLY A 201 40.24 19.21 37.28
C GLY A 201 39.39 18.87 36.05
N MET A 202 39.72 17.77 35.40
CA MET A 202 39.07 17.33 34.16
C MET A 202 37.71 16.68 34.44
N ASN A 203 36.72 17.07 33.64
CA ASN A 203 35.36 16.48 33.62
C ASN A 203 35.08 15.98 32.20
N THR A 204 34.86 14.70 32.06
CA THR A 204 34.50 14.06 30.77
C THR A 204 32.97 13.79 30.77
N ILE A 205 32.27 14.53 29.95
CA ILE A 205 30.85 14.39 29.76
C ILE A 205 30.60 13.45 28.55
N PHE A 206 29.89 12.38 28.79
CA PHE A 206 29.44 11.47 27.75
C PHE A 206 27.92 11.56 27.64
N ILE A 207 27.41 11.76 26.44
CA ILE A 207 25.98 11.69 26.12
C ILE A 207 25.78 10.60 25.07
N SER A 208 24.85 9.70 25.31
CA SER A 208 24.39 8.73 24.31
C SER A 208 22.89 8.77 24.19
N ALA A 209 22.38 8.56 22.97
CA ALA A 209 20.98 8.47 22.65
C ALA A 209 20.71 7.19 21.89
N THR A 210 19.66 6.45 22.26
CA THR A 210 19.34 5.15 21.67
C THR A 210 17.88 5.12 21.23
N ASN A 211 17.63 4.63 20.00
CA ASN A 211 16.30 4.27 19.52
C ASN A 211 16.32 2.84 18.92
N THR A 212 15.22 2.41 18.34
CA THR A 212 15.13 1.07 17.70
C THR A 212 16.05 0.88 16.51
N CYS A 213 16.64 1.97 15.97
CA CYS A 213 17.51 1.95 14.81
C CYS A 213 18.99 1.93 15.15
N GLY A 214 19.36 2.26 16.40
CA GLY A 214 20.74 2.26 16.86
C GLY A 214 20.99 3.26 17.98
N THR A 215 22.27 3.50 18.21
CA THR A 215 22.77 4.41 19.23
C THR A 215 23.78 5.35 18.60
N ASP A 216 23.73 6.62 18.99
CA ASP A 216 24.79 7.61 18.73
C ASP A 216 25.24 8.23 20.05
N SER A 217 26.48 8.73 20.08
CA SER A 217 27.05 9.30 21.30
C SER A 217 28.13 10.33 21.02
N GLU A 218 28.24 11.30 21.92
CA GLU A 218 29.30 12.32 21.89
C GLU A 218 29.96 12.45 23.27
N ILE A 219 31.23 12.78 23.25
CA ILE A 219 32.05 13.08 24.42
C ILE A 219 32.50 14.52 24.34
N ARG A 220 32.44 15.26 25.49
CA ARG A 220 33.02 16.59 25.64
C ARG A 220 33.73 16.74 26.95
N GLU A 221 34.91 17.37 26.90
CA GLU A 221 35.78 17.54 28.07
C GLU A 221 35.82 19.00 28.51
N PHE A 222 35.71 19.20 29.82
CA PHE A 222 35.82 20.50 30.49
C PHE A 222 36.83 20.42 31.62
N SER A 223 37.68 21.47 31.76
CA SER A 223 38.53 21.66 32.91
C SER A 223 37.95 22.75 33.81
N PHE A 224 37.77 22.42 35.09
CA PHE A 224 37.35 23.38 36.11
C PHE A 224 38.48 23.53 37.15
N THR A 225 38.89 24.79 37.43
CA THR A 225 39.84 25.13 38.49
C THR A 225 39.12 26.08 39.44
N PRO A 226 38.97 25.71 40.75
CA PRO A 226 38.32 26.55 41.76
C PRO A 226 38.99 27.89 41.97
#